data_88a11c9a7314ae3577faf051614dc4ce
#
_entry.id   88a11c9a7314ae3577faf051614dc4ce
#
_cell.length_a   1.000
_cell.length_b   1.000
_cell.length_c   1.000
_cell.angle_alpha   90.00
_cell.angle_beta   90.00
_cell.angle_gamma   90.00
#
_symmetry.space_group_name_H-M   'P 1'
#
loop_
_entity.id
_entity.type
_entity.pdbx_description
1 polymer ?
#
loop_
_entity_poly.entity_id
_entity_poly.type
_entity_poly.pdbx_seq_one_letter_code
_entity_poly.pdbx_strand_id
1 'polypeptide(L)'
;VLAGELTHRDSMGHTGVLRPGDVQRMSAGRGVLHSEYNHNASEPVRMLQIWLLPESRGIPPGYAQRHFSEAGRRSRLQPLVNAEGRDGALDIHADVALHATLMDAGDAQLRQVLAPGRKGYVHLIDGALTVNGHRIEAGDAVKIDGEHEVVLEQGRAAHALLFDLGTHPLTER
;
A
#
# COMPACT_ATOMS: atom_id res chain seq x y z
N VAL A 1 -6.56 6.34 -1.50
CA VAL A 1 -6.77 7.75 -1.88
C VAL A 1 -6.00 8.64 -0.91
N LEU A 2 -5.33 9.67 -1.43
CA LEU A 2 -4.50 10.61 -0.67
C LEU A 2 -5.17 11.97 -0.48
N ALA A 3 -5.92 12.42 -1.49
CA ALA A 3 -6.70 13.66 -1.46
C ALA A 3 -7.88 13.59 -2.43
N GLY A 4 -8.92 14.38 -2.20
CA GLY A 4 -10.14 14.38 -3.01
C GLY A 4 -11.00 13.14 -2.83
N GLU A 5 -11.89 12.87 -3.78
CA GLU A 5 -12.79 11.71 -3.77
C GLU A 5 -12.69 10.95 -5.09
N LEU A 6 -12.68 9.61 -5.00
CA LEU A 6 -12.71 8.71 -6.13
C LEU A 6 -13.96 7.84 -6.05
N THR A 7 -14.78 7.82 -7.10
CA THR A 7 -15.92 6.91 -7.20
C THR A 7 -15.55 5.69 -8.01
N HIS A 8 -15.69 4.53 -7.42
CA HIS A 8 -15.53 3.22 -8.07
C HIS A 8 -16.87 2.62 -8.42
N ARG A 9 -16.94 1.97 -9.60
CA ARG A 9 -18.07 1.14 -10.02
C ARG A 9 -17.54 -0.03 -10.83
N ASP A 10 -18.10 -1.24 -10.58
CA ASP A 10 -17.68 -2.44 -11.29
C ASP A 10 -18.84 -3.31 -11.81
N SER A 11 -18.50 -4.27 -12.67
CA SER A 11 -19.44 -5.21 -13.28
C SER A 11 -19.95 -6.29 -12.31
N MET A 12 -19.41 -6.36 -11.09
CA MET A 12 -19.89 -7.23 -10.01
C MET A 12 -21.01 -6.56 -9.19
N GLY A 13 -21.29 -5.27 -9.44
CA GLY A 13 -22.34 -4.52 -8.78
C GLY A 13 -21.85 -3.66 -7.61
N HIS A 14 -20.55 -3.61 -7.35
CA HIS A 14 -20.02 -2.71 -6.33
C HIS A 14 -20.01 -1.27 -6.84
N THR A 15 -20.39 -0.37 -5.96
CA THR A 15 -20.26 1.07 -6.15
C THR A 15 -19.85 1.67 -4.80
N GLY A 16 -18.81 2.49 -4.80
CA GLY A 16 -18.30 3.11 -3.59
C GLY A 16 -17.59 4.43 -3.86
N VAL A 17 -17.57 5.29 -2.86
CA VAL A 17 -16.77 6.51 -2.86
C VAL A 17 -15.62 6.32 -1.91
N LEU A 18 -14.41 6.54 -2.40
CA LEU A 18 -13.18 6.48 -1.62
C LEU A 18 -12.70 7.89 -1.29
N ARG A 19 -12.31 8.09 -0.04
CA ARG A 19 -11.80 9.34 0.53
C ARG A 19 -10.38 9.18 1.06
N PRO A 20 -9.69 10.26 1.43
CA PRO A 20 -8.36 10.16 2.03
C PRO A 20 -8.32 9.17 3.19
N GLY A 21 -7.38 8.24 3.13
CA GLY A 21 -7.26 7.11 4.07
C GLY A 21 -7.99 5.84 3.66
N ASP A 22 -8.84 5.89 2.64
CA ASP A 22 -9.45 4.68 2.10
C ASP A 22 -8.48 3.93 1.20
N VAL A 23 -8.50 2.63 1.36
CA VAL A 23 -7.82 1.65 0.51
C VAL A 23 -8.86 0.74 -0.11
N GLN A 24 -8.84 0.59 -1.42
CA GLN A 24 -9.57 -0.47 -2.12
C GLN A 24 -8.61 -1.55 -2.60
N ARG A 25 -9.07 -2.77 -2.57
CA ARG A 25 -8.42 -3.92 -3.18
C ARG A 25 -9.36 -4.51 -4.22
N MET A 26 -8.87 -4.69 -5.42
CA MET A 26 -9.59 -5.36 -6.49
C MET A 26 -8.75 -6.50 -7.05
N SER A 27 -9.30 -7.70 -7.05
CA SER A 27 -8.73 -8.85 -7.76
C SER A 27 -9.49 -8.98 -9.09
N ALA A 28 -8.80 -8.74 -10.21
CA ALA A 28 -9.42 -8.84 -11.53
C ALA A 28 -9.80 -10.29 -11.88
N GLY A 29 -9.02 -11.25 -11.39
CA GLY A 29 -9.31 -12.67 -11.54
C GLY A 29 -9.55 -13.09 -13.00
N ARG A 30 -10.72 -13.68 -13.27
CA ARG A 30 -11.15 -14.09 -14.62
C ARG A 30 -11.61 -12.94 -15.49
N GLY A 31 -11.60 -11.73 -14.97
CA GLY A 31 -12.00 -10.51 -15.65
C GLY A 31 -13.05 -9.72 -14.87
N VAL A 32 -12.91 -8.42 -14.87
CA VAL A 32 -13.83 -7.44 -14.31
C VAL A 32 -13.79 -6.19 -15.18
N LEU A 33 -14.93 -5.60 -15.43
CA LEU A 33 -15.02 -4.25 -15.98
C LEU A 33 -15.26 -3.30 -14.83
N HIS A 34 -14.50 -2.21 -14.77
CA HIS A 34 -14.68 -1.19 -13.76
C HIS A 34 -14.43 0.20 -14.32
N SER A 35 -14.83 1.17 -13.56
CA SER A 35 -14.59 2.58 -13.84
C SER A 35 -14.30 3.32 -12.55
N GLU A 36 -13.42 4.30 -12.63
CA GLU A 36 -13.03 5.16 -11.53
C GLU A 36 -13.12 6.61 -11.98
N TYR A 37 -13.88 7.41 -11.24
CA TYR A 37 -14.18 8.80 -11.58
C TYR A 37 -13.92 9.74 -10.43
N ASN A 38 -13.38 10.91 -10.76
CA ASN A 38 -13.52 12.09 -9.92
C ASN A 38 -14.77 12.86 -10.36
N HIS A 39 -15.80 12.87 -9.54
CA HIS A 39 -17.04 13.62 -9.81
C HIS A 39 -16.97 15.09 -9.41
N ASN A 40 -15.90 15.51 -8.71
CA ASN A 40 -15.73 16.90 -8.33
C ASN A 40 -15.15 17.69 -9.51
N ALA A 41 -15.83 18.77 -9.91
CA ALA A 41 -15.40 19.59 -11.03
C ALA A 41 -14.25 20.56 -10.69
N SER A 42 -14.01 20.83 -9.41
CA SER A 42 -13.05 21.82 -8.94
C SER A 42 -11.90 21.25 -8.10
N GLU A 43 -12.08 20.09 -7.48
CA GLU A 43 -11.07 19.48 -6.62
C GLU A 43 -10.46 18.24 -7.31
N PRO A 44 -9.12 18.22 -7.44
CA PRO A 44 -8.44 17.05 -8.01
C PRO A 44 -8.46 15.87 -7.03
N VAL A 45 -8.45 14.67 -7.56
CA VAL A 45 -8.16 13.47 -6.78
C VAL A 45 -6.66 13.14 -6.88
N ARG A 46 -6.06 12.79 -5.74
CA ARG A 46 -4.71 12.24 -5.66
C ARG A 46 -4.78 10.84 -5.07
N MET A 47 -4.27 9.87 -5.78
CA MET A 47 -4.27 8.48 -5.34
C MET A 47 -3.01 7.75 -5.80
N LEU A 48 -2.75 6.59 -5.22
CA LEU A 48 -1.80 5.61 -5.74
C LEU A 48 -2.56 4.41 -6.27
N GLN A 49 -2.27 4.02 -7.50
CA GLN A 49 -2.70 2.76 -8.07
C GLN A 49 -1.53 1.78 -8.04
N ILE A 50 -1.71 0.66 -7.35
CA ILE A 50 -0.66 -0.33 -7.11
C ILE A 50 -1.07 -1.63 -7.78
N TRP A 51 -0.20 -2.15 -8.64
CA TRP A 51 -0.41 -3.42 -9.31
C TRP A 51 0.45 -4.49 -8.66
N LEU A 52 -0.20 -5.56 -8.20
CA LEU A 52 0.45 -6.72 -7.62
C LEU A 52 0.09 -7.95 -8.44
N LEU A 53 1.08 -8.78 -8.75
CA LEU A 53 0.86 -10.02 -9.48
C LEU A 53 0.24 -11.05 -8.52
N PRO A 54 -0.88 -11.69 -8.87
CA PRO A 54 -1.50 -12.70 -8.03
C PRO A 54 -0.70 -14.02 -8.09
N GLU A 55 -0.74 -14.78 -7.00
CA GLU A 55 -0.13 -16.12 -6.92
C GLU A 55 -0.82 -17.14 -7.83
N SER A 56 -2.09 -16.93 -8.12
CA SER A 56 -2.90 -17.84 -8.92
C SER A 56 -3.68 -17.11 -10.00
N ARG A 57 -3.74 -17.70 -11.19
CA ARG A 57 -4.57 -17.22 -12.30
C ARG A 57 -5.99 -17.76 -12.20
N GLY A 58 -6.94 -17.06 -12.83
CA GLY A 58 -8.31 -17.55 -12.99
C GLY A 58 -9.16 -17.57 -11.72
N ILE A 59 -8.72 -16.90 -10.64
CA ILE A 59 -9.50 -16.73 -9.43
C ILE A 59 -10.79 -15.94 -9.73
N PRO A 60 -11.83 -16.06 -8.90
CA PRO A 60 -12.99 -15.18 -8.99
C PRO A 60 -12.58 -13.71 -8.84
N PRO A 61 -13.18 -12.79 -9.59
CA PRO A 61 -12.99 -11.38 -9.33
C PRO A 61 -13.55 -11.02 -7.96
N GLY A 62 -12.93 -10.03 -7.30
CA GLY A 62 -13.35 -9.61 -5.97
C GLY A 62 -13.00 -8.17 -5.68
N TYR A 63 -13.77 -7.54 -4.80
CA TYR A 63 -13.60 -6.16 -4.36
C TYR A 63 -13.71 -6.07 -2.85
N ALA A 64 -12.89 -5.24 -2.24
CA ALA A 64 -13.02 -4.85 -0.84
C ALA A 64 -12.48 -3.43 -0.65
N GLN A 65 -13.07 -2.70 0.29
CA GLN A 65 -12.69 -1.33 0.66
C GLN A 65 -12.63 -1.21 2.17
N ARG A 66 -11.67 -0.45 2.68
CA ARG A 66 -11.54 -0.14 4.11
C ARG A 66 -10.91 1.22 4.33
N HIS A 67 -11.40 1.92 5.36
CA HIS A 67 -10.81 3.15 5.85
C HIS A 67 -9.72 2.86 6.88
N PHE A 68 -8.55 3.49 6.72
CA PHE A 68 -7.45 3.46 7.68
C PHE A 68 -7.19 4.88 8.17
N SER A 69 -7.53 5.15 9.43
CA SER A 69 -7.41 6.48 10.02
C SER A 69 -5.95 6.94 10.11
N GLU A 70 -5.74 8.25 10.16
CA GLU A 70 -4.40 8.81 10.42
C GLU A 70 -3.86 8.35 11.77
N ALA A 71 -4.70 8.32 12.82
CA ALA A 71 -4.30 7.87 14.14
C ALA A 71 -3.78 6.42 14.14
N GLY A 72 -4.33 5.55 13.27
CA GLY A 72 -3.87 4.18 13.09
C GLY A 72 -2.51 4.07 12.42
N ARG A 73 -2.11 5.08 11.64
CA ARG A 73 -0.85 5.10 10.87
C ARG A 73 0.25 5.96 11.52
N ARG A 74 -0.10 6.80 12.52
CA ARG A 74 0.84 7.74 13.13
C ARG A 74 1.84 7.02 14.03
N SER A 75 3.12 7.19 13.75
CA SER A 75 4.26 6.62 14.48
C SER A 75 4.19 5.09 14.64
N ARG A 76 3.60 4.39 13.66
CA ARG A 76 3.51 2.93 13.62
C ARG A 76 3.33 2.42 12.19
N LEU A 77 3.68 1.17 11.95
CA LEU A 77 3.40 0.46 10.72
C LEU A 77 1.97 -0.12 10.79
N GLN A 78 1.01 0.51 10.11
CA GLN A 78 -0.36 0.03 10.01
C GLN A 78 -0.47 -0.93 8.83
N PRO A 79 -0.82 -2.21 9.05
CA PRO A 79 -1.11 -3.12 7.95
C PRO A 79 -2.32 -2.64 7.15
N LEU A 80 -2.16 -2.49 5.85
CA LEU A 80 -3.23 -2.14 4.91
C LEU A 80 -3.74 -3.36 4.15
N VAL A 81 -2.83 -4.19 3.69
CA VAL A 81 -3.10 -5.38 2.86
C VAL A 81 -2.12 -6.47 3.24
N ASN A 82 -2.58 -7.71 3.35
CA ASN A 82 -1.74 -8.91 3.42
C ASN A 82 -2.50 -10.14 2.89
N ALA A 83 -1.81 -11.25 2.67
CA ALA A 83 -2.40 -12.44 2.05
C ALA A 83 -3.63 -12.99 2.80
N GLU A 84 -3.74 -12.77 4.09
CA GLU A 84 -4.75 -13.40 4.95
C GLU A 84 -5.76 -12.41 5.56
N GLY A 85 -5.61 -11.11 5.30
CA GLY A 85 -6.45 -10.07 5.90
C GLY A 85 -6.27 -9.93 7.43
N ARG A 86 -5.12 -10.36 7.98
CA ARG A 86 -4.84 -10.28 9.42
C ARG A 86 -4.61 -8.85 9.88
N ASP A 87 -4.72 -8.63 11.20
CA ASP A 87 -4.44 -7.36 11.89
C ASP A 87 -5.22 -6.16 11.33
N GLY A 88 -6.44 -6.42 10.86
CA GLY A 88 -7.30 -5.42 10.29
C GLY A 88 -6.93 -5.00 8.86
N ALA A 89 -6.02 -5.68 8.20
CA ALA A 89 -5.71 -5.48 6.79
C ALA A 89 -6.82 -6.00 5.85
N LEU A 90 -6.78 -5.58 4.60
CA LEU A 90 -7.52 -6.25 3.52
C LEU A 90 -6.75 -7.50 3.08
N ASP A 91 -7.46 -8.56 2.73
CA ASP A 91 -6.87 -9.76 2.11
C ASP A 91 -6.46 -9.49 0.66
N ILE A 92 -5.40 -10.17 0.19
CA ILE A 92 -5.00 -10.13 -1.22
C ILE A 92 -4.43 -11.48 -1.66
N HIS A 93 -4.66 -11.86 -2.92
CA HIS A 93 -4.15 -13.10 -3.50
C HIS A 93 -2.72 -12.94 -4.06
N ALA A 94 -1.82 -12.42 -3.23
CA ALA A 94 -0.41 -12.21 -3.56
C ALA A 94 0.44 -12.35 -2.30
N ASP A 95 1.65 -12.86 -2.41
CA ASP A 95 2.62 -12.95 -1.30
C ASP A 95 3.25 -11.58 -1.04
N VAL A 96 2.46 -10.71 -0.43
CA VAL A 96 2.84 -9.34 -0.07
C VAL A 96 2.19 -8.94 1.25
N ALA A 97 2.90 -8.17 2.06
CA ALA A 97 2.32 -7.36 3.11
C ALA A 97 2.62 -5.89 2.83
N LEU A 98 1.58 -5.07 2.82
CA LEU A 98 1.66 -3.62 2.61
C LEU A 98 1.29 -2.90 3.90
N HIS A 99 2.18 -2.03 4.33
CA HIS A 99 1.99 -1.17 5.50
C HIS A 99 2.03 0.30 5.09
N ALA A 100 1.34 1.14 5.85
CA ALA A 100 1.49 2.59 5.77
C ALA A 100 1.92 3.17 7.10
N THR A 101 2.66 4.27 7.05
CA THR A 101 3.04 5.04 8.24
C THR A 101 3.00 6.54 7.98
N LEU A 102 2.74 7.29 9.04
CA LEU A 102 2.94 8.74 9.13
C LEU A 102 3.97 8.98 10.23
N MET A 103 5.06 9.68 9.91
CA MET A 103 6.14 9.97 10.84
C MET A 103 6.51 11.44 10.84
N ASP A 104 6.63 11.99 12.06
CA ASP A 104 7.03 13.36 12.28
C ASP A 104 8.40 13.45 12.99
N ALA A 105 8.94 14.65 13.08
CA ALA A 105 10.19 14.89 13.77
C ALA A 105 10.08 14.51 15.26
N GLY A 106 11.00 13.67 15.73
CA GLY A 106 11.02 13.19 17.12
C GLY A 106 10.31 11.84 17.32
N ASP A 107 9.65 11.31 16.31
CA ASP A 107 9.10 9.94 16.39
C ASP A 107 10.23 8.91 16.54
N ALA A 108 9.93 7.87 17.31
CA ALA A 108 10.81 6.72 17.42
C ALA A 108 10.95 6.00 16.07
N GLN A 109 12.10 5.36 15.85
CA GLN A 109 12.27 4.53 14.66
C GLN A 109 11.25 3.38 14.61
N LEU A 110 10.80 3.06 13.40
CA LEU A 110 9.96 1.91 13.13
C LEU A 110 10.78 0.82 12.45
N ARG A 111 10.48 -0.43 12.76
CA ARG A 111 11.20 -1.59 12.23
C ARG A 111 10.23 -2.62 11.69
N GLN A 112 10.54 -3.14 10.51
CA GLN A 112 9.89 -4.31 9.90
C GLN A 112 10.94 -5.38 9.68
N VAL A 113 10.79 -6.51 10.35
CA VAL A 113 11.65 -7.67 10.12
C VAL A 113 11.22 -8.36 8.83
N LEU A 114 12.17 -8.62 7.94
CA LEU A 114 11.97 -9.39 6.72
C LEU A 114 12.38 -10.84 6.96
N ALA A 115 11.52 -11.79 6.65
CA ALA A 115 11.88 -13.20 6.69
C ALA A 115 12.96 -13.52 5.62
N PRO A 116 13.76 -14.58 5.79
CA PRO A 116 14.78 -14.96 4.81
C PRO A 116 14.22 -15.04 3.39
N GLY A 117 14.92 -14.42 2.44
CA GLY A 117 14.53 -14.39 1.03
C GLY A 117 13.47 -13.34 0.64
N ARG A 118 12.83 -12.68 1.60
CA ARG A 118 11.89 -11.59 1.30
C ARG A 118 12.63 -10.30 0.97
N LYS A 119 11.97 -9.41 0.25
CA LYS A 119 12.50 -8.11 -0.17
C LYS A 119 11.63 -6.98 0.37
N GLY A 120 12.26 -5.87 0.73
CA GLY A 120 11.58 -4.65 1.10
C GLY A 120 11.49 -3.66 -0.07
N TYR A 121 10.40 -2.90 -0.09
CA TYR A 121 10.28 -1.72 -0.95
C TYR A 121 9.58 -0.63 -0.15
N VAL A 122 10.23 0.52 -0.02
CA VAL A 122 9.66 1.69 0.66
C VAL A 122 9.43 2.78 -0.36
N HIS A 123 8.21 3.29 -0.47
CA HIS A 123 7.86 4.45 -1.28
C HIS A 123 7.45 5.60 -0.38
N LEU A 124 8.11 6.73 -0.51
CA LEU A 124 7.78 7.95 0.23
C LEU A 124 6.82 8.82 -0.59
N ILE A 125 5.61 8.95 -0.11
CA ILE A 125 4.54 9.71 -0.76
C ILE A 125 4.72 11.19 -0.54
N ASP A 126 4.98 11.60 0.70
CA ASP A 126 5.14 12.99 1.13
C ASP A 126 6.24 13.10 2.19
N GLY A 127 6.82 14.29 2.31
CA GLY A 127 7.79 14.63 3.35
C GLY A 127 9.20 14.13 3.09
N ALA A 128 9.91 13.77 4.15
CA ALA A 128 11.26 13.22 4.10
C ALA A 128 11.43 12.12 5.14
N LEU A 129 12.24 11.11 4.85
CA LEU A 129 12.44 9.92 5.67
C LEU A 129 13.87 9.39 5.48
N THR A 130 14.41 8.72 6.49
CA THR A 130 15.61 7.90 6.36
C THR A 130 15.23 6.43 6.41
N VAL A 131 15.67 5.65 5.43
CA VAL A 131 15.40 4.21 5.29
C VAL A 131 16.73 3.47 5.26
N ASN A 132 17.00 2.60 6.24
CA ASN A 132 18.28 1.89 6.40
C ASN A 132 19.50 2.81 6.21
N GLY A 133 19.48 4.01 6.84
CA GLY A 133 20.53 5.00 6.73
C GLY A 133 20.52 5.87 5.46
N HIS A 134 19.65 5.61 4.49
CA HIS A 134 19.51 6.40 3.26
C HIS A 134 18.38 7.40 3.37
N ARG A 135 18.69 8.69 3.26
CA ARG A 135 17.70 9.75 3.25
C ARG A 135 17.00 9.81 1.90
N ILE A 136 15.67 9.89 1.94
CA ILE A 136 14.79 10.02 0.77
C ILE A 136 13.80 11.18 0.96
N GLU A 137 13.30 11.69 -0.15
CA GLU A 137 12.31 12.78 -0.23
C GLU A 137 11.07 12.33 -0.99
N ALA A 138 10.00 13.15 -0.93
CA ALA A 138 8.72 12.82 -1.55
C ALA A 138 8.86 12.39 -3.03
N GLY A 139 8.30 11.26 -3.37
CA GLY A 139 8.38 10.63 -4.69
C GLY A 139 9.51 9.60 -4.83
N ASP A 140 10.47 9.60 -3.92
CA ASP A 140 11.56 8.61 -3.92
C ASP A 140 11.10 7.23 -3.43
N ALA A 141 11.91 6.22 -3.75
CA ALA A 141 11.74 4.88 -3.24
C ALA A 141 13.07 4.18 -2.99
N VAL A 142 13.07 3.25 -2.03
CA VAL A 142 14.20 2.37 -1.72
C VAL A 142 13.81 0.92 -1.94
N LYS A 143 14.63 0.20 -2.70
CA LYS A 143 14.55 -1.26 -2.84
C LYS A 143 15.55 -1.89 -1.88
N ILE A 144 15.10 -2.88 -1.12
CA ILE A 144 15.88 -3.54 -0.06
C ILE A 144 15.93 -5.03 -0.40
N ASP A 145 17.14 -5.54 -0.60
CA ASP A 145 17.40 -6.93 -0.95
C ASP A 145 18.60 -7.44 -0.17
N GLY A 146 18.49 -8.61 0.44
CA GLY A 146 19.54 -9.20 1.26
C GLY A 146 19.66 -8.64 2.69
N GLU A 147 18.76 -7.74 3.08
CA GLU A 147 18.68 -7.21 4.44
C GLU A 147 17.68 -8.00 5.28
N HIS A 148 17.90 -8.01 6.60
CA HIS A 148 17.02 -8.70 7.54
C HIS A 148 15.89 -7.82 8.07
N GLU A 149 16.02 -6.51 7.92
CA GLU A 149 15.02 -5.57 8.40
C GLU A 149 14.99 -4.28 7.57
N VAL A 150 13.85 -3.63 7.61
CA VAL A 150 13.65 -2.26 7.14
C VAL A 150 13.52 -1.35 8.35
N VAL A 151 14.37 -0.36 8.45
CA VAL A 151 14.37 0.66 9.51
C VAL A 151 13.94 1.99 8.92
N LEU A 152 12.87 2.56 9.46
CA LEU A 152 12.37 3.89 9.12
C LEU A 152 12.63 4.83 10.27
N GLU A 153 13.28 5.95 10.01
CA GLU A 153 13.67 6.90 11.04
C GLU A 153 13.77 8.35 10.53
N GLN A 154 13.86 9.30 11.44
CA GLN A 154 14.03 10.73 11.12
C GLN A 154 12.96 11.28 10.18
N GLY A 155 11.71 10.83 10.34
CA GLY A 155 10.59 11.33 9.57
C GLY A 155 10.38 12.84 9.74
N ARG A 156 9.97 13.51 8.67
CA ARG A 156 9.54 14.92 8.66
C ARG A 156 8.31 15.05 7.79
N ALA A 157 7.14 15.13 8.39
CA ALA A 157 5.85 15.05 7.72
C ALA A 157 5.83 13.89 6.70
N ALA A 158 6.46 12.78 7.05
CA ALA A 158 6.63 11.65 6.16
C ALA A 158 5.34 10.83 6.08
N HIS A 159 4.90 10.54 4.86
CA HIS A 159 3.87 9.56 4.55
C HIS A 159 4.49 8.48 3.67
N ALA A 160 4.67 7.28 4.20
CA ALA A 160 5.35 6.21 3.51
C ALA A 160 4.53 4.94 3.42
N LEU A 161 4.74 4.19 2.34
CA LEU A 161 4.31 2.82 2.16
C LEU A 161 5.52 1.90 2.25
N LEU A 162 5.37 0.80 2.99
CA LEU A 162 6.36 -0.26 3.10
C LEU A 162 5.74 -1.56 2.58
N PHE A 163 6.37 -2.15 1.59
CA PHE A 163 6.02 -3.45 1.04
C PHE A 163 7.04 -4.48 1.53
N ASP A 164 6.54 -5.55 2.11
CA ASP A 164 7.25 -6.78 2.40
C ASP A 164 6.85 -7.79 1.33
N LEU A 165 7.78 -8.10 0.42
CA LEU A 165 7.53 -8.83 -0.82
C LEU A 165 8.12 -10.22 -0.74
N GLY A 166 7.32 -11.23 -1.01
CA GLY A 166 7.80 -12.58 -1.22
C GLY A 166 8.60 -12.73 -2.51
N THR A 167 9.38 -13.79 -2.57
CA THR A 167 10.07 -14.19 -3.80
C THR A 167 9.15 -15.04 -4.65
N HIS A 168 8.29 -14.42 -5.43
CA HIS A 168 7.57 -15.16 -6.46
C HIS A 168 8.52 -15.36 -7.65
N PRO A 169 8.88 -16.59 -8.02
CA PRO A 169 9.54 -16.81 -9.30
C PRO A 169 8.52 -16.40 -10.37
N LEU A 170 8.83 -15.32 -11.10
CA LEU A 170 8.22 -15.13 -12.41
C LEU A 170 8.63 -16.36 -13.21
N THR A 171 7.79 -17.37 -13.21
CA THR A 171 7.94 -18.46 -14.17
C THR A 171 7.64 -17.84 -15.53
N GLU A 172 8.72 -17.43 -16.21
CA GLU A 172 8.68 -17.19 -17.64
C GLU A 172 8.06 -18.41 -18.31
N ARG A 173 6.91 -18.23 -18.92
CA ARG A 173 6.33 -19.16 -19.90
C ARG A 173 6.01 -18.39 -21.14
#